data_200f39d3d994596ee613a611d5c93f61
#
_entry.id   200f39d3d994596ee613a611d5c93f61
#
_cell.length_a   1.000
_cell.length_b   1.000
_cell.length_c   1.000
_cell.angle_alpha   90.00
_cell.angle_beta   90.00
_cell.angle_gamma   90.00
#
_symmetry.space_group_name_H-M   'P 1'
#
loop_
_entity.id
_entity.type
_entity.pdbx_description
1 polymer ?
#
loop_
_entity_poly.entity_id
_entity_poly.type
_entity_poly.pdbx_seq_one_letter_code
_entity_poly.pdbx_strand_id
1 'polypeptide(L)'
;MSGVSGPHFIVDAPVRGCTPESQFRRFRLIQESWRDLTSALPLGASLGARLTTQLRKENKLVKRIPVSELRLGMYIHKLAGSWVRHPFWRGSFLLTEPQDLSAIRECGVGEVWVDLAKSQVDPESPESPESPEPRELSEEQSLPSSPLSKKSDGATSMESEMCYARKLCLAAKSQVMDMFQEARLGKAVDPSTTLPLVGEIAASVLRQPHALISVARIKTHDDYTYLHSVAVCALMLSLARHLDLDEEQTRLAGIGGLMHDLGKAAMPLEVLNKPGKLTDAEFAIMKRHPVEGAKMLRAGGAEPGVVDIALHHHEKIDGTGYPDRLAGDAISLLARMGAICDVYDAVTSERAYKKPWDPSAAMRQMAKWEGHFDKRIFHAFVKAVGIYPVGSLVRLSSQRLAVVVEPGMESLLTPKVRVFFSLRSREPIPMQTIDLAATSCKDSITGPEDPTLWNFKNLDDLWME
;
A
#
# COMPACT_ATOMS: atom_id res chain seq x y z
N MET A 1 29.54 -23.63 33.08
CA MET A 1 30.61 -23.12 32.23
C MET A 1 30.24 -23.37 30.80
N SER A 2 30.46 -22.44 29.96
CA SER A 2 30.21 -22.30 28.52
C SER A 2 28.81 -21.76 28.14
N GLY A 3 28.81 -20.45 27.93
CA GLY A 3 27.73 -19.71 27.36
C GLY A 3 27.64 -19.93 25.85
N VAL A 4 26.41 -19.92 25.33
CA VAL A 4 26.15 -19.85 23.89
C VAL A 4 25.50 -18.50 23.63
N SER A 5 26.30 -17.60 23.06
CA SER A 5 25.87 -16.31 22.54
C SER A 5 25.03 -16.53 21.30
N GLY A 6 23.84 -15.92 21.26
CA GLY A 6 23.01 -15.85 20.06
C GLY A 6 23.67 -15.00 18.96
N PRO A 7 23.28 -15.15 17.69
CA PRO A 7 23.98 -14.55 16.57
C PRO A 7 23.79 -13.02 16.55
N HIS A 8 24.86 -12.30 16.83
CA HIS A 8 25.04 -10.92 16.45
C HIS A 8 25.11 -10.82 14.93
N PHE A 9 24.34 -9.92 14.35
CA PHE A 9 24.46 -9.56 12.94
C PHE A 9 25.86 -8.97 12.69
N ILE A 10 26.76 -9.79 12.15
CA ILE A 10 28.05 -9.37 11.60
C ILE A 10 27.74 -8.87 10.19
N VAL A 11 28.02 -7.61 9.96
CA VAL A 11 28.11 -7.03 8.60
C VAL A 11 29.60 -6.88 8.34
N ASP A 12 30.10 -7.68 7.39
CA ASP A 12 31.47 -7.63 6.94
C ASP A 12 31.79 -6.43 6.05
N ALA A 13 32.90 -5.86 6.38
CA ALA A 13 34.03 -5.25 5.70
C ALA A 13 33.83 -4.01 4.81
N PRO A 14 34.75 -3.05 4.91
CA PRO A 14 34.67 -1.73 4.33
C PRO A 14 35.26 -1.69 2.92
N VAL A 15 34.55 -1.00 2.05
CA VAL A 15 35.13 -0.51 0.78
C VAL A 15 36.08 0.63 1.13
N ARG A 16 37.35 0.47 0.78
CA ARG A 16 38.42 1.45 0.95
C ARG A 16 38.17 2.67 0.07
N GLY A 17 38.25 3.86 0.66
CA GLY A 17 38.53 5.07 -0.09
C GLY A 17 37.57 6.25 0.08
N CYS A 18 37.20 6.64 1.32
CA CYS A 18 36.74 8.00 1.59
C CYS A 18 37.00 8.34 3.08
N THR A 19 37.82 9.35 3.32
CA THR A 19 38.14 9.80 4.67
C THR A 19 37.01 10.71 5.20
N PRO A 20 36.74 10.69 6.51
CA PRO A 20 35.65 11.48 7.12
C PRO A 20 35.76 13.00 6.94
N GLU A 21 36.95 13.52 6.68
CA GLU A 21 37.20 14.97 6.55
C GLU A 21 36.60 15.61 5.28
N SER A 22 36.37 14.85 4.21
CA SER A 22 35.81 15.41 2.97
C SER A 22 34.29 15.66 3.03
N GLN A 23 33.58 14.98 3.92
CA GLN A 23 32.14 15.20 4.12
C GLN A 23 31.87 16.37 5.06
N PHE A 24 32.73 16.62 6.07
CA PHE A 24 32.60 17.76 6.99
C PHE A 24 32.85 19.11 6.33
N ARG A 25 33.71 19.21 5.31
CA ARG A 25 33.90 20.46 4.56
C ARG A 25 32.72 20.88 3.70
N ARG A 26 31.97 19.94 3.14
CA ARG A 26 30.73 20.26 2.37
C ARG A 26 29.58 20.75 3.25
N PHE A 27 29.46 20.24 4.46
CA PHE A 27 28.41 20.69 5.40
C PHE A 27 28.67 22.09 5.96
N ARG A 28 29.95 22.47 6.14
CA ARG A 28 30.31 23.79 6.68
C ARG A 28 30.06 24.90 5.66
N LEU A 29 30.29 24.66 4.39
CA LEU A 29 30.03 25.61 3.31
C LEU A 29 28.54 25.90 3.07
N ILE A 30 27.68 24.93 3.37
CA ILE A 30 26.23 25.13 3.28
C ILE A 30 25.70 25.94 4.48
N GLN A 31 26.24 25.75 5.66
CA GLN A 31 25.83 26.55 6.85
C GLN A 31 26.33 27.99 6.85
N GLU A 32 27.47 28.29 6.24
CA GLU A 32 27.97 29.64 6.11
C GLU A 32 27.18 30.45 5.06
N SER A 33 26.72 29.82 3.99
CA SER A 33 25.87 30.43 2.96
C SER A 33 24.46 30.83 3.47
N TRP A 34 23.98 30.24 4.55
CA TRP A 34 22.68 30.60 5.15
C TRP A 34 22.77 31.73 6.20
N ARG A 35 23.93 31.96 6.77
CA ARG A 35 24.14 33.07 7.74
C ARG A 35 24.29 34.43 7.07
N ASP A 36 24.82 34.48 5.87
CA ASP A 36 24.99 35.72 5.11
C ASP A 36 23.71 36.25 4.45
N LEU A 37 22.69 35.40 4.32
CA LEU A 37 21.37 35.77 3.77
C LEU A 37 20.41 36.37 4.81
N THR A 38 20.71 36.27 6.10
CA THR A 38 19.84 36.78 7.17
C THR A 38 20.28 38.11 7.78
N SER A 39 21.46 38.63 7.40
CA SER A 39 22.04 39.85 8.00
C SER A 39 21.94 41.14 7.16
N ALA A 40 21.31 41.09 5.98
CA ALA A 40 21.24 42.26 5.09
C ALA A 40 19.83 42.49 4.52
N LEU A 41 18.85 42.78 5.37
CA LEU A 41 17.64 43.50 4.91
C LEU A 41 17.06 44.34 6.06
N PRO A 42 16.85 45.64 5.86
CA PRO A 42 16.21 46.51 6.84
C PRO A 42 14.70 46.26 6.90
N LEU A 43 14.17 46.27 8.11
CA LEU A 43 12.74 46.18 8.43
C LEU A 43 11.98 47.33 7.72
N GLY A 44 11.20 47.01 6.72
CA GLY A 44 10.27 47.88 6.04
C GLY A 44 8.95 47.19 5.71
N ALA A 45 7.88 47.74 6.29
CA ALA A 45 6.52 47.20 6.37
C ALA A 45 5.72 47.09 5.03
N SER A 46 6.33 46.74 3.91
CA SER A 46 5.61 46.70 2.61
C SER A 46 5.55 45.35 1.90
N LEU A 47 6.26 44.32 2.38
CA LEU A 47 6.28 43.01 1.74
C LEU A 47 5.09 42.12 2.17
N GLY A 48 4.58 42.28 3.37
CA GLY A 48 3.43 41.52 3.87
C GLY A 48 2.12 41.80 3.12
N ALA A 49 1.94 43.04 2.64
CA ALA A 49 0.75 43.45 1.91
C ALA A 49 0.71 42.92 0.45
N ARG A 50 1.86 42.70 -0.18
CA ARG A 50 1.93 42.17 -1.55
C ARG A 50 1.76 40.64 -1.62
N LEU A 51 2.30 39.93 -0.65
CA LEU A 51 2.12 38.45 -0.56
C LEU A 51 0.67 38.06 -0.19
N THR A 52 0.04 38.81 0.72
CA THR A 52 -1.36 38.60 1.09
C THR A 52 -2.33 38.97 -0.06
N THR A 53 -1.97 39.94 -0.91
CA THR A 53 -2.76 40.32 -2.05
C THR A 53 -2.63 39.32 -3.22
N GLN A 54 -1.46 38.70 -3.37
CA GLN A 54 -1.22 37.66 -4.38
C GLN A 54 -1.91 36.33 -4.00
N LEU A 55 -1.82 35.91 -2.75
CA LEU A 55 -2.56 34.75 -2.22
C LEU A 55 -4.09 34.99 -2.20
N ARG A 56 -4.56 36.24 -2.02
CA ARG A 56 -5.98 36.57 -2.16
C ARG A 56 -6.46 36.61 -3.62
N LYS A 57 -5.59 36.87 -4.61
CA LYS A 57 -5.93 36.79 -6.03
C LYS A 57 -6.03 35.36 -6.52
N GLU A 58 -5.18 34.43 -6.07
CA GLU A 58 -5.25 33.02 -6.43
C GLU A 58 -6.49 32.32 -5.85
N ASN A 59 -6.99 32.73 -4.69
CA ASN A 59 -8.19 32.18 -4.07
C ASN A 59 -9.53 32.68 -4.65
N LYS A 60 -9.52 33.64 -5.60
CA LYS A 60 -10.73 34.18 -6.24
C LYS A 60 -11.11 33.48 -7.54
N LEU A 61 -10.30 32.56 -8.04
CA LEU A 61 -10.47 31.89 -9.34
C LEU A 61 -11.07 30.48 -9.22
N VAL A 62 -11.20 29.94 -8.03
CA VAL A 62 -11.83 28.65 -7.79
C VAL A 62 -13.24 28.86 -7.23
N LYS A 63 -14.25 28.46 -7.99
CA LYS A 63 -15.68 28.57 -7.62
C LYS A 63 -16.25 27.18 -7.32
N ARG A 64 -17.09 27.10 -6.31
CA ARG A 64 -17.85 25.90 -5.98
C ARG A 64 -19.20 25.97 -6.66
N ILE A 65 -19.52 24.97 -7.48
CA ILE A 65 -20.76 24.89 -8.25
C ILE A 65 -21.47 23.56 -8.03
N PRO A 66 -22.80 23.49 -8.12
CA PRO A 66 -23.53 22.22 -8.14
C PRO A 66 -23.13 21.38 -9.36
N VAL A 67 -23.15 20.04 -9.22
CA VAL A 67 -22.85 19.12 -10.34
C VAL A 67 -23.82 19.29 -11.50
N SER A 68 -25.07 19.75 -11.24
CA SER A 68 -26.05 20.08 -12.29
C SER A 68 -25.60 21.18 -13.23
N GLU A 69 -24.76 22.11 -12.76
CA GLU A 69 -24.22 23.23 -13.55
C GLU A 69 -22.89 22.89 -14.24
N LEU A 70 -22.37 21.69 -14.05
CA LEU A 70 -21.11 21.25 -14.62
C LEU A 70 -21.26 21.02 -16.13
N ARG A 71 -20.30 21.57 -16.91
CA ARG A 71 -20.27 21.52 -18.38
C ARG A 71 -18.92 21.10 -18.93
N LEU A 72 -18.89 20.58 -20.13
CA LEU A 72 -17.64 20.32 -20.85
C LEU A 72 -16.85 21.62 -21.05
N GLY A 73 -15.54 21.54 -20.96
CA GLY A 73 -14.62 22.69 -21.00
C GLY A 73 -14.36 23.33 -19.65
N MET A 74 -15.01 22.92 -18.57
CA MET A 74 -14.70 23.37 -17.21
C MET A 74 -13.50 22.61 -16.65
N TYR A 75 -12.61 23.33 -15.93
CA TYR A 75 -11.47 22.73 -15.27
C TYR A 75 -11.83 22.37 -13.82
N ILE A 76 -11.98 21.09 -13.55
CA ILE A 76 -12.27 20.60 -12.21
C ILE A 76 -11.01 20.70 -11.36
N HIS A 77 -11.10 21.49 -10.29
CA HIS A 77 -10.04 21.62 -9.30
C HIS A 77 -10.16 20.55 -8.21
N LYS A 78 -11.42 20.27 -7.77
CA LYS A 78 -11.69 19.24 -6.75
C LYS A 78 -13.19 18.89 -6.80
N LEU A 79 -13.51 17.61 -6.64
CA LEU A 79 -14.88 17.14 -6.42
C LEU A 79 -15.21 17.21 -4.92
N ALA A 80 -16.41 17.66 -4.54
CA ALA A 80 -16.86 17.70 -3.16
C ALA A 80 -17.47 16.36 -2.75
N GLY A 81 -17.11 15.84 -1.58
CA GLY A 81 -17.60 14.55 -1.08
C GLY A 81 -16.50 13.48 -1.02
N SER A 82 -16.88 12.30 -0.51
CA SER A 82 -15.96 11.16 -0.47
C SER A 82 -15.67 10.69 -1.90
N TRP A 83 -14.45 10.89 -2.34
CA TRP A 83 -13.96 10.55 -3.68
C TRP A 83 -13.98 9.03 -4.00
N VAL A 84 -14.31 8.18 -3.04
CA VAL A 84 -14.55 6.74 -3.19
C VAL A 84 -15.69 6.43 -4.16
N ARG A 85 -16.57 7.40 -4.47
CA ARG A 85 -17.75 7.21 -5.30
C ARG A 85 -17.62 7.66 -6.76
N HIS A 86 -16.49 8.27 -7.17
CA HIS A 86 -16.36 8.74 -8.56
C HIS A 86 -15.16 8.13 -9.28
N PRO A 87 -15.27 7.87 -10.60
CA PRO A 87 -14.29 7.11 -11.38
C PRO A 87 -13.00 7.87 -11.73
N PHE A 88 -12.85 9.14 -11.27
CA PHE A 88 -11.75 10.01 -11.68
C PHE A 88 -10.60 9.96 -10.68
N TRP A 89 -9.44 9.47 -11.13
CA TRP A 89 -8.20 9.39 -10.35
C TRP A 89 -7.31 10.64 -10.45
N ARG A 90 -7.68 11.61 -11.30
CA ARG A 90 -6.95 12.88 -11.44
C ARG A 90 -7.48 13.87 -10.42
N GLY A 91 -6.61 14.42 -9.56
CA GLY A 91 -6.99 15.40 -8.54
C GLY A 91 -7.51 16.71 -9.11
N SER A 92 -7.12 17.06 -10.36
CA SER A 92 -7.64 18.20 -11.10
C SER A 92 -7.44 17.96 -12.60
N PHE A 93 -8.45 18.26 -13.42
CA PHE A 93 -8.41 18.03 -14.87
C PHE A 93 -9.43 18.91 -15.62
N LEU A 94 -9.18 19.12 -16.92
CA LEU A 94 -10.14 19.75 -17.83
C LEU A 94 -11.16 18.69 -18.27
N LEU A 95 -12.44 18.98 -18.10
CA LEU A 95 -13.54 18.09 -18.44
C LEU A 95 -13.84 18.20 -19.95
N THR A 96 -13.32 17.28 -20.75
CA THR A 96 -13.44 17.28 -22.22
C THR A 96 -14.36 16.20 -22.74
N GLU A 97 -14.53 15.11 -21.99
CA GLU A 97 -15.27 13.94 -22.46
C GLU A 97 -16.70 13.91 -21.91
N PRO A 98 -17.74 13.72 -22.77
CA PRO A 98 -19.13 13.59 -22.32
C PRO A 98 -19.36 12.43 -21.36
N GLN A 99 -18.60 11.34 -21.51
CA GLN A 99 -18.67 10.17 -20.63
C GLN A 99 -18.21 10.53 -19.20
N ASP A 100 -17.19 11.38 -19.07
CA ASP A 100 -16.70 11.84 -17.78
C ASP A 100 -17.72 12.74 -17.08
N LEU A 101 -18.41 13.60 -17.84
CA LEU A 101 -19.49 14.44 -17.32
C LEU A 101 -20.65 13.59 -16.79
N SER A 102 -21.08 12.57 -17.54
CA SER A 102 -22.14 11.64 -17.12
C SER A 102 -21.73 10.88 -15.85
N ALA A 103 -20.51 10.38 -15.82
CA ALA A 103 -19.98 9.66 -14.66
C ALA A 103 -19.91 10.53 -13.40
N ILE A 104 -19.58 11.83 -13.51
CA ILE A 104 -19.61 12.76 -12.37
C ILE A 104 -21.06 12.99 -11.90
N ARG A 105 -22.01 13.12 -12.82
CA ARG A 105 -23.43 13.31 -12.48
C ARG A 105 -24.02 12.08 -11.77
N GLU A 106 -23.61 10.89 -12.16
CA GLU A 106 -24.12 9.62 -11.64
C GLU A 106 -23.43 9.17 -10.33
N CYS A 107 -22.22 9.68 -10.03
CA CYS A 107 -21.45 9.24 -8.85
C CYS A 107 -21.95 9.79 -7.50
N GLY A 108 -23.05 10.56 -7.49
CA GLY A 108 -23.68 11.08 -6.27
C GLY A 108 -22.93 12.23 -5.59
N VAL A 109 -21.98 12.85 -6.27
CA VAL A 109 -21.34 14.11 -5.83
C VAL A 109 -22.30 15.27 -6.06
N GLY A 110 -22.62 16.04 -5.01
CA GLY A 110 -23.55 17.18 -5.13
C GLY A 110 -22.90 18.45 -5.67
N GLU A 111 -21.60 18.66 -5.46
CA GLU A 111 -20.89 19.90 -5.75
C GLU A 111 -19.46 19.65 -6.21
N VAL A 112 -18.93 20.57 -7.02
CA VAL A 112 -17.55 20.53 -7.54
C VAL A 112 -16.88 21.89 -7.41
N TRP A 113 -15.56 21.88 -7.26
CA TRP A 113 -14.73 23.07 -7.29
C TRP A 113 -14.14 23.22 -8.68
N VAL A 114 -14.47 24.32 -9.37
CA VAL A 114 -14.04 24.62 -10.73
C VAL A 114 -13.04 25.77 -10.70
N ASP A 115 -11.90 25.63 -11.36
CA ASP A 115 -10.90 26.68 -11.56
C ASP A 115 -11.27 27.47 -12.82
N LEU A 116 -11.84 28.66 -12.63
CA LEU A 116 -12.30 29.53 -13.71
C LEU A 116 -11.18 30.04 -14.62
N ALA A 117 -9.95 30.16 -14.08
CA ALA A 117 -8.81 30.61 -14.88
C ALA A 117 -8.30 29.55 -15.87
N LYS A 118 -8.58 28.28 -15.58
CA LYS A 118 -8.17 27.14 -16.40
C LYS A 118 -9.33 26.55 -17.20
N SER A 119 -10.56 27.00 -16.95
CA SER A 119 -11.74 26.59 -17.67
C SER A 119 -11.79 27.28 -19.06
N GLN A 120 -12.26 26.56 -20.06
CA GLN A 120 -12.46 27.05 -21.42
C GLN A 120 -13.86 27.64 -21.63
N VAL A 121 -14.75 27.46 -20.65
CA VAL A 121 -16.17 27.90 -20.68
C VAL A 121 -16.50 28.60 -19.37
N ASP A 122 -17.23 29.72 -19.45
CA ASP A 122 -17.70 30.47 -18.27
C ASP A 122 -18.98 29.83 -17.72
N PRO A 123 -19.07 29.52 -16.41
CA PRO A 123 -20.28 28.96 -15.80
C PRO A 123 -21.49 29.91 -15.83
N GLU A 124 -21.31 31.20 -16.05
CA GLU A 124 -22.38 32.22 -16.07
C GLU A 124 -22.93 32.54 -17.47
N SER A 125 -22.43 31.90 -18.54
CA SER A 125 -22.92 32.13 -19.92
C SER A 125 -24.22 31.36 -20.17
N PRO A 126 -25.32 32.01 -20.60
CA PRO A 126 -26.58 31.31 -20.83
C PRO A 126 -26.53 30.46 -22.12
N GLU A 127 -27.05 29.24 -22.04
CA GLU A 127 -27.24 28.36 -23.18
C GLU A 127 -28.37 28.88 -24.07
N SER A 128 -28.16 28.93 -25.39
CA SER A 128 -29.23 28.99 -26.38
C SER A 128 -29.86 27.59 -26.51
N PRO A 129 -31.20 27.50 -26.51
CA PRO A 129 -31.89 26.23 -26.56
C PRO A 129 -32.10 25.77 -28.00
N GLU A 130 -31.54 24.62 -28.35
CA GLU A 130 -32.12 23.80 -29.43
C GLU A 130 -32.73 22.55 -28.78
N SER A 131 -34.06 22.58 -28.76
CA SER A 131 -34.90 21.44 -28.46
C SER A 131 -35.15 20.58 -29.68
N PRO A 132 -35.40 19.30 -29.54
CA PRO A 132 -36.66 18.78 -30.05
C PRO A 132 -37.53 18.12 -28.98
N GLU A 133 -38.82 18.28 -29.20
CA GLU A 133 -39.97 17.98 -28.37
C GLU A 133 -40.19 16.52 -27.96
N PRO A 134 -41.03 16.31 -26.94
CA PRO A 134 -41.21 15.01 -26.27
C PRO A 134 -42.29 14.17 -26.98
N ARG A 135 -42.11 12.86 -26.96
CA ARG A 135 -43.22 11.90 -27.14
C ARG A 135 -43.55 11.29 -25.80
N GLU A 136 -44.72 11.65 -25.31
CA GLU A 136 -45.48 10.93 -24.30
C GLU A 136 -45.72 9.48 -24.74
N LEU A 137 -45.54 8.56 -23.84
CA LEU A 137 -46.42 7.39 -23.70
C LEU A 137 -46.39 6.95 -22.23
N SER A 138 -47.55 6.99 -21.64
CA SER A 138 -48.01 6.45 -20.39
C SER A 138 -47.76 4.94 -20.25
N GLU A 139 -47.43 4.48 -19.05
CA GLU A 139 -48.30 3.60 -18.26
C GLU A 139 -47.56 3.03 -17.02
N GLU A 140 -48.28 3.06 -15.93
CA GLU A 140 -48.01 2.42 -14.69
C GLU A 140 -47.65 0.93 -14.83
N GLN A 141 -46.62 0.48 -14.11
CA GLN A 141 -46.70 -0.85 -13.48
C GLN A 141 -45.71 -1.00 -12.32
N SER A 142 -46.28 -1.22 -11.20
CA SER A 142 -45.89 -1.93 -9.98
C SER A 142 -44.49 -2.56 -9.92
N LEU A 143 -43.78 -2.25 -8.83
CA LEU A 143 -42.64 -2.96 -8.26
C LEU A 143 -42.90 -4.49 -8.17
N PRO A 144 -41.96 -5.30 -8.56
CA PRO A 144 -41.72 -6.57 -7.90
C PRO A 144 -40.37 -6.54 -7.18
N SER A 145 -40.46 -6.78 -5.90
CA SER A 145 -39.36 -7.29 -5.09
C SER A 145 -38.80 -8.55 -5.77
N SER A 146 -37.57 -8.50 -6.23
CA SER A 146 -36.87 -9.68 -6.76
C SER A 146 -35.56 -9.91 -6.04
N PRO A 147 -35.22 -11.20 -5.81
CA PRO A 147 -34.20 -11.60 -4.87
C PRO A 147 -32.81 -11.31 -5.42
N LEU A 148 -31.86 -11.10 -4.50
CA LEU A 148 -30.42 -11.03 -4.74
C LEU A 148 -30.01 -12.10 -5.78
N SER A 149 -29.89 -11.66 -7.02
CA SER A 149 -29.30 -12.44 -8.09
C SER A 149 -27.84 -12.65 -7.73
N LYS A 150 -27.48 -13.89 -7.44
CA LYS A 150 -26.10 -14.38 -7.44
C LYS A 150 -25.50 -14.07 -8.81
N LYS A 151 -24.75 -12.96 -8.91
CA LYS A 151 -23.86 -12.73 -10.05
C LYS A 151 -22.82 -13.84 -10.01
N SER A 152 -22.78 -14.62 -11.07
CA SER A 152 -21.74 -15.61 -11.35
C SER A 152 -20.36 -15.03 -11.11
N ASP A 153 -19.57 -15.72 -10.28
CA ASP A 153 -18.14 -15.50 -10.10
C ASP A 153 -17.41 -15.77 -11.44
N GLY A 154 -17.36 -14.76 -12.29
CA GLY A 154 -16.40 -14.69 -13.37
C GLY A 154 -15.05 -14.32 -12.77
N ALA A 155 -14.08 -15.22 -12.80
CA ALA A 155 -12.72 -14.93 -12.37
C ALA A 155 -12.22 -13.68 -13.10
N THR A 156 -11.98 -12.62 -12.34
CA THR A 156 -11.42 -11.36 -12.86
C THR A 156 -9.99 -11.62 -13.30
N SER A 157 -9.58 -11.11 -14.48
CA SER A 157 -8.19 -11.27 -14.92
C SER A 157 -7.23 -10.59 -13.93
N MET A 158 -6.03 -11.13 -13.77
CA MET A 158 -4.99 -10.56 -12.89
C MET A 158 -4.73 -9.09 -13.23
N GLU A 159 -4.63 -8.74 -14.51
CA GLU A 159 -4.40 -7.38 -15.00
C GLU A 159 -5.52 -6.42 -14.59
N SER A 160 -6.78 -6.81 -14.78
CA SER A 160 -7.94 -6.01 -14.37
C SER A 160 -7.97 -5.78 -12.87
N GLU A 161 -7.71 -6.83 -12.06
CA GLU A 161 -7.68 -6.69 -10.61
C GLU A 161 -6.47 -5.88 -10.13
N MET A 162 -5.32 -5.94 -10.80
CA MET A 162 -4.17 -5.09 -10.48
C MET A 162 -4.46 -3.61 -10.71
N CYS A 163 -5.19 -3.28 -11.78
CA CYS A 163 -5.65 -1.91 -12.00
C CYS A 163 -6.59 -1.43 -10.88
N TYR A 164 -7.53 -2.28 -10.44
CA TYR A 164 -8.39 -2.02 -9.29
C TYR A 164 -7.59 -1.88 -8.00
N ALA A 165 -6.68 -2.81 -7.73
CA ALA A 165 -5.83 -2.81 -6.54
C ALA A 165 -4.99 -1.54 -6.40
N ARG A 166 -4.47 -0.98 -7.51
CA ARG A 166 -3.75 0.31 -7.49
C ARG A 166 -4.66 1.45 -7.00
N LYS A 167 -5.89 1.51 -7.50
CA LYS A 167 -6.86 2.52 -7.06
C LYS A 167 -7.22 2.35 -5.59
N LEU A 168 -7.45 1.11 -5.18
CA LEU A 168 -7.75 0.76 -3.79
C LEU A 168 -6.59 1.13 -2.84
N CYS A 169 -5.34 0.83 -3.21
CA CYS A 169 -4.17 1.23 -2.42
C CYS A 169 -4.05 2.74 -2.22
N LEU A 170 -4.31 3.53 -3.28
CA LEU A 170 -4.29 4.99 -3.18
C LEU A 170 -5.40 5.52 -2.26
N ALA A 171 -6.60 4.95 -2.35
CA ALA A 171 -7.72 5.28 -1.49
C ALA A 171 -7.44 4.91 -0.03
N ALA A 172 -7.02 3.69 0.18
CA ALA A 172 -6.69 3.16 1.50
C ALA A 172 -5.58 3.95 2.18
N LYS A 173 -4.54 4.36 1.43
CA LYS A 173 -3.46 5.20 1.95
C LYS A 173 -3.98 6.46 2.61
N SER A 174 -4.88 7.21 1.96
CA SER A 174 -5.43 8.45 2.53
C SER A 174 -6.18 8.18 3.83
N GLN A 175 -7.05 7.16 3.84
CA GLN A 175 -7.84 6.83 5.03
C GLN A 175 -6.96 6.38 6.19
N VAL A 176 -5.95 5.54 5.94
CA VAL A 176 -5.02 5.08 6.97
C VAL A 176 -4.17 6.25 7.47
N MET A 177 -3.73 7.16 6.59
CA MET A 177 -3.00 8.36 6.99
C MET A 177 -3.83 9.26 7.91
N ASP A 178 -5.09 9.50 7.58
CA ASP A 178 -6.01 10.31 8.40
C ASP A 178 -6.21 9.66 9.77
N MET A 179 -6.40 8.34 9.82
CA MET A 179 -6.50 7.55 11.06
C MET A 179 -5.26 7.70 11.95
N PHE A 180 -4.06 7.61 11.38
CA PHE A 180 -2.81 7.81 12.14
C PHE A 180 -2.65 9.24 12.64
N GLN A 181 -3.07 10.24 11.85
CA GLN A 181 -3.04 11.65 12.26
C GLN A 181 -4.01 11.91 13.40
N GLU A 182 -5.22 11.38 13.36
CA GLU A 182 -6.20 11.49 14.45
C GLU A 182 -5.68 10.83 15.73
N ALA A 183 -5.12 9.62 15.62
CA ALA A 183 -4.48 8.94 16.74
C ALA A 183 -3.33 9.76 17.35
N ARG A 184 -2.51 10.41 16.51
CA ARG A 184 -1.41 11.28 16.95
C ARG A 184 -1.90 12.54 17.69
N LEU A 185 -3.07 13.04 17.32
CA LEU A 185 -3.74 14.15 18.01
C LEU A 185 -4.43 13.74 19.31
N GLY A 186 -4.34 12.44 19.68
CA GLY A 186 -4.96 11.89 20.90
C GLY A 186 -6.46 11.66 20.77
N LYS A 187 -7.01 11.68 19.56
CA LYS A 187 -8.41 11.31 19.34
C LYS A 187 -8.60 9.80 19.44
N ALA A 188 -9.72 9.38 19.99
CA ALA A 188 -10.11 7.97 19.94
C ALA A 188 -10.38 7.56 18.48
N VAL A 189 -9.73 6.50 18.05
CA VAL A 189 -9.93 5.92 16.71
C VAL A 189 -10.96 4.80 16.86
N ASP A 190 -12.14 4.99 16.27
CA ASP A 190 -13.19 3.98 16.22
C ASP A 190 -12.85 2.95 15.13
N PRO A 191 -12.59 1.68 15.46
CA PRO A 191 -12.28 0.65 14.49
C PRO A 191 -13.42 0.37 13.49
N SER A 192 -14.66 0.66 13.85
CA SER A 192 -15.80 0.46 12.95
C SER A 192 -15.71 1.31 11.68
N THR A 193 -15.02 2.45 11.74
CA THR A 193 -14.79 3.32 10.58
C THR A 193 -13.92 2.67 9.50
N THR A 194 -13.16 1.64 9.85
CA THR A 194 -12.30 0.90 8.90
C THR A 194 -13.04 -0.24 8.20
N LEU A 195 -14.22 -0.64 8.67
CA LEU A 195 -14.97 -1.77 8.11
C LEU A 195 -15.23 -1.67 6.59
N PRO A 196 -15.64 -0.52 6.04
CA PRO A 196 -15.83 -0.41 4.59
C PRO A 196 -14.53 -0.68 3.82
N LEU A 197 -13.40 -0.14 4.28
CA LEU A 197 -12.10 -0.34 3.65
C LEU A 197 -11.65 -1.82 3.75
N VAL A 198 -11.77 -2.43 4.93
CA VAL A 198 -11.45 -3.85 5.13
C VAL A 198 -12.33 -4.72 4.24
N GLY A 199 -13.61 -4.37 4.07
CA GLY A 199 -14.54 -5.03 3.15
C GLY A 199 -14.10 -4.95 1.67
N GLU A 200 -13.63 -3.79 1.22
CA GLU A 200 -13.10 -3.61 -0.14
C GLU A 200 -11.80 -4.40 -0.35
N ILE A 201 -10.90 -4.40 0.63
CA ILE A 201 -9.67 -5.21 0.61
C ILE A 201 -10.02 -6.69 0.57
N ALA A 202 -10.97 -7.15 1.41
CA ALA A 202 -11.42 -8.54 1.43
C ALA A 202 -12.04 -8.96 0.10
N ALA A 203 -12.85 -8.11 -0.53
CA ALA A 203 -13.44 -8.36 -1.84
C ALA A 203 -12.37 -8.47 -2.94
N SER A 204 -11.34 -7.61 -2.92
CA SER A 204 -10.19 -7.68 -3.85
C SER A 204 -9.40 -8.98 -3.65
N VAL A 205 -9.08 -9.32 -2.39
CA VAL A 205 -8.40 -10.60 -2.04
C VAL A 205 -9.25 -11.81 -2.44
N LEU A 206 -10.59 -11.72 -2.38
CA LEU A 206 -11.48 -12.79 -2.82
C LEU A 206 -11.41 -13.01 -4.33
N ARG A 207 -11.39 -11.93 -5.13
CA ARG A 207 -11.30 -12.03 -6.59
C ARG A 207 -9.92 -12.46 -7.06
N GLN A 208 -8.86 -11.85 -6.51
CA GLN A 208 -7.47 -12.14 -6.92
C GLN A 208 -6.49 -11.79 -5.77
N PRO A 209 -6.18 -12.75 -4.87
CA PRO A 209 -5.41 -12.49 -3.65
C PRO A 209 -4.04 -11.85 -3.92
N HIS A 210 -3.40 -12.21 -5.02
CA HIS A 210 -2.04 -11.80 -5.34
C HIS A 210 -1.95 -10.37 -5.93
N ALA A 211 -3.04 -9.84 -6.50
CA ALA A 211 -3.05 -8.52 -7.12
C ALA A 211 -2.79 -7.42 -6.09
N LEU A 212 -3.63 -7.34 -5.06
CA LEU A 212 -3.51 -6.31 -4.03
C LEU A 212 -2.23 -6.45 -3.20
N ILE A 213 -1.85 -7.68 -2.82
CA ILE A 213 -0.61 -7.96 -2.08
C ILE A 213 0.62 -7.47 -2.86
N SER A 214 0.66 -7.72 -4.18
CA SER A 214 1.79 -7.31 -5.01
C SER A 214 1.84 -5.80 -5.19
N VAL A 215 0.72 -5.14 -5.47
CA VAL A 215 0.64 -3.69 -5.62
C VAL A 215 0.99 -2.97 -4.32
N ALA A 216 0.45 -3.42 -3.18
CA ALA A 216 0.73 -2.83 -1.86
C ALA A 216 2.20 -2.99 -1.43
N ARG A 217 2.94 -3.93 -2.00
CA ARG A 217 4.39 -4.09 -1.77
C ARG A 217 5.22 -2.97 -2.40
N ILE A 218 4.75 -2.37 -3.51
CA ILE A 218 5.43 -1.26 -4.18
C ILE A 218 5.10 0.03 -3.45
N LYS A 219 5.94 0.41 -2.52
CA LYS A 219 5.77 1.58 -1.67
C LYS A 219 6.90 2.57 -1.91
N THR A 220 6.59 3.86 -1.89
CA THR A 220 7.60 4.90 -1.73
C THR A 220 7.95 5.05 -0.25
N HIS A 221 9.11 5.65 0.03
CA HIS A 221 9.56 5.91 1.39
C HIS A 221 8.52 6.63 2.25
N ASP A 222 7.89 7.67 1.71
CA ASP A 222 6.94 8.52 2.43
C ASP A 222 5.61 7.81 2.72
N ASP A 223 5.28 6.79 1.92
CA ASP A 223 4.03 6.04 1.98
C ASP A 223 4.14 4.75 2.78
N TYR A 224 5.36 4.42 3.23
CA TYR A 224 5.67 3.10 3.78
C TYR A 224 4.71 2.68 4.90
N THR A 225 4.55 3.49 5.94
CA THR A 225 3.75 3.12 7.13
C THR A 225 2.29 2.83 6.77
N TYR A 226 1.70 3.63 5.89
CA TYR A 226 0.28 3.53 5.56
C TYR A 226 -0.02 2.36 4.61
N LEU A 227 0.77 2.20 3.56
CA LEU A 227 0.65 1.07 2.64
C LEU A 227 1.09 -0.26 3.27
N HIS A 228 1.95 -0.22 4.28
CA HIS A 228 2.28 -1.38 5.11
C HIS A 228 1.04 -1.94 5.83
N SER A 229 0.27 -1.08 6.47
CA SER A 229 -1.00 -1.47 7.11
C SER A 229 -1.98 -2.12 6.11
N VAL A 230 -2.09 -1.56 4.90
CA VAL A 230 -2.93 -2.14 3.82
C VAL A 230 -2.41 -3.50 3.37
N ALA A 231 -1.10 -3.63 3.19
CA ALA A 231 -0.47 -4.89 2.79
C ALA A 231 -0.65 -5.98 3.85
N VAL A 232 -0.44 -5.64 5.13
CA VAL A 232 -0.63 -6.58 6.24
C VAL A 232 -2.10 -6.99 6.36
N CYS A 233 -3.06 -6.07 6.20
CA CYS A 233 -4.48 -6.38 6.12
C CYS A 233 -4.77 -7.41 5.01
N ALA A 234 -4.29 -7.18 3.79
CA ALA A 234 -4.51 -8.08 2.66
C ALA A 234 -3.86 -9.47 2.87
N LEU A 235 -2.65 -9.51 3.44
CA LEU A 235 -1.95 -10.75 3.79
C LEU A 235 -2.71 -11.53 4.87
N MET A 236 -3.19 -10.85 5.92
CA MET A 236 -3.97 -11.45 7.00
C MET A 236 -5.28 -12.05 6.49
N LEU A 237 -6.01 -11.33 5.62
CA LEU A 237 -7.24 -11.82 4.99
C LEU A 237 -6.98 -13.03 4.08
N SER A 238 -5.91 -12.99 3.28
CA SER A 238 -5.52 -14.13 2.44
C SER A 238 -5.15 -15.36 3.27
N LEU A 239 -4.39 -15.16 4.34
CA LEU A 239 -3.99 -16.24 5.26
C LEU A 239 -5.17 -16.80 6.05
N ALA A 240 -6.09 -15.95 6.53
CA ALA A 240 -7.30 -16.36 7.24
C ALA A 240 -8.15 -17.30 6.37
N ARG A 241 -8.37 -16.94 5.11
CA ARG A 241 -9.07 -17.80 4.13
C ARG A 241 -8.35 -19.13 3.89
N HIS A 242 -7.04 -19.10 3.82
CA HIS A 242 -6.24 -20.31 3.59
C HIS A 242 -6.21 -21.26 4.78
N LEU A 243 -6.49 -20.70 5.98
CA LEU A 243 -6.66 -21.46 7.23
C LEU A 243 -8.12 -21.85 7.48
N ASP A 244 -9.04 -21.56 6.54
CA ASP A 244 -10.48 -21.80 6.64
C ASP A 244 -11.10 -21.20 7.92
N LEU A 245 -10.63 -19.99 8.30
CA LEU A 245 -11.21 -19.26 9.43
C LEU A 245 -12.62 -18.81 9.09
N ASP A 246 -13.46 -18.72 10.12
CA ASP A 246 -14.84 -18.24 9.98
C ASP A 246 -14.86 -16.73 9.59
N GLU A 247 -16.05 -16.23 9.25
CA GLU A 247 -16.23 -14.85 8.79
C GLU A 247 -15.83 -13.84 9.86
N GLU A 248 -16.14 -14.12 11.13
CA GLU A 248 -15.79 -13.26 12.26
C GLU A 248 -14.27 -13.19 12.49
N GLN A 249 -13.60 -14.32 12.52
CA GLN A 249 -12.15 -14.39 12.66
C GLN A 249 -11.43 -13.74 11.47
N THR A 250 -11.97 -13.93 10.25
CA THR A 250 -11.44 -13.29 9.04
C THR A 250 -11.61 -11.78 9.09
N ARG A 251 -12.74 -11.27 9.57
CA ARG A 251 -13.00 -9.84 9.78
C ARG A 251 -12.02 -9.25 10.79
N LEU A 252 -11.87 -9.91 11.95
CA LEU A 252 -10.92 -9.50 13.00
C LEU A 252 -9.47 -9.49 12.48
N ALA A 253 -9.09 -10.50 11.69
CA ALA A 253 -7.77 -10.55 11.05
C ALA A 253 -7.54 -9.35 10.13
N GLY A 254 -8.53 -8.98 9.31
CA GLY A 254 -8.44 -7.82 8.43
C GLY A 254 -8.30 -6.50 9.17
N ILE A 255 -9.18 -6.24 10.16
CA ILE A 255 -9.14 -5.02 10.98
C ILE A 255 -7.83 -4.96 11.77
N GLY A 256 -7.47 -6.06 12.43
CA GLY A 256 -6.24 -6.16 13.22
C GLY A 256 -4.99 -5.94 12.36
N GLY A 257 -4.94 -6.52 11.16
CA GLY A 257 -3.86 -6.30 10.21
C GLY A 257 -3.76 -4.84 9.75
N LEU A 258 -4.89 -4.16 9.53
CA LEU A 258 -4.91 -2.74 9.16
C LEU A 258 -4.43 -1.83 10.30
N MET A 259 -4.73 -2.18 11.54
CA MET A 259 -4.52 -1.34 12.72
C MET A 259 -3.38 -1.81 13.63
N HIS A 260 -2.65 -2.88 13.30
CA HIS A 260 -1.63 -3.48 14.19
C HIS A 260 -0.58 -2.47 14.65
N ASP A 261 -0.23 -1.55 13.78
CA ASP A 261 0.82 -0.54 13.95
C ASP A 261 0.32 0.84 14.42
N LEU A 262 -0.96 0.99 14.77
CA LEU A 262 -1.56 2.27 15.16
C LEU A 262 -0.77 2.97 16.28
N GLY A 263 -0.16 2.22 17.17
CA GLY A 263 0.66 2.76 18.25
C GLY A 263 1.93 3.50 17.81
N LYS A 264 2.34 3.35 16.54
CA LYS A 264 3.41 4.19 15.96
C LYS A 264 3.02 5.67 15.94
N ALA A 265 1.73 5.99 15.99
CA ALA A 265 1.24 7.36 16.16
C ALA A 265 1.72 8.00 17.47
N ALA A 266 1.96 7.24 18.52
CA ALA A 266 2.51 7.74 19.80
C ALA A 266 4.03 7.85 19.83
N MET A 267 4.72 7.36 18.81
CA MET A 267 6.20 7.39 18.81
C MET A 267 6.72 8.77 18.40
N PRO A 268 7.87 9.20 18.98
CA PRO A 268 8.55 10.43 18.56
C PRO A 268 8.91 10.38 17.09
N LEU A 269 8.66 11.48 16.36
CA LEU A 269 8.89 11.55 14.92
C LEU A 269 10.37 11.37 14.54
N GLU A 270 11.27 11.88 15.39
CA GLU A 270 12.71 11.73 15.22
C GLU A 270 13.18 10.28 15.32
N VAL A 271 12.47 9.42 16.06
CA VAL A 271 12.73 7.99 16.13
C VAL A 271 12.06 7.25 14.97
N LEU A 272 10.80 7.60 14.70
CA LEU A 272 9.99 6.96 13.65
C LEU A 272 10.58 7.18 12.25
N ASN A 273 11.01 8.42 11.96
CA ASN A 273 11.50 8.84 10.65
C ASN A 273 13.05 8.86 10.55
N LYS A 274 13.74 8.24 11.51
CA LYS A 274 15.21 8.24 11.52
C LYS A 274 15.77 7.57 10.26
N PRO A 275 16.59 8.25 9.46
CA PRO A 275 17.26 7.65 8.34
C PRO A 275 18.41 6.77 8.82
N GLY A 276 18.19 5.45 8.95
CA GLY A 276 19.21 4.50 9.35
C GLY A 276 18.78 3.59 10.51
N LYS A 277 19.76 2.90 11.09
CA LYS A 277 19.50 1.99 12.22
C LYS A 277 19.19 2.77 13.50
N LEU A 278 18.20 2.31 14.24
CA LEU A 278 17.92 2.80 15.58
C LEU A 278 19.03 2.36 16.54
N THR A 279 19.41 3.24 17.47
CA THR A 279 20.21 2.87 18.64
C THR A 279 19.38 1.97 19.58
N ASP A 280 20.02 1.29 20.52
CA ASP A 280 19.30 0.44 21.48
C ASP A 280 18.26 1.23 22.30
N ALA A 281 18.56 2.48 22.66
CA ALA A 281 17.63 3.38 23.36
C ALA A 281 16.43 3.75 22.49
N GLU A 282 16.65 4.11 21.24
CA GLU A 282 15.58 4.42 20.28
C GLU A 282 14.75 3.16 19.96
N PHE A 283 15.39 2.01 19.83
CA PHE A 283 14.69 0.76 19.63
C PHE A 283 13.84 0.38 20.85
N ALA A 284 14.30 0.66 22.09
CA ALA A 284 13.50 0.49 23.30
C ALA A 284 12.23 1.39 23.27
N ILE A 285 12.34 2.62 22.77
CA ILE A 285 11.18 3.50 22.54
C ILE A 285 10.25 2.88 21.49
N MET A 286 10.79 2.47 20.35
CA MET A 286 10.00 1.86 19.26
C MET A 286 9.23 0.62 19.72
N LYS A 287 9.82 -0.22 20.56
CA LYS A 287 9.16 -1.41 21.12
C LYS A 287 7.91 -1.13 21.97
N ARG A 288 7.63 0.12 22.27
CA ARG A 288 6.42 0.51 23.02
C ARG A 288 5.18 0.62 22.13
N HIS A 289 5.31 0.69 20.79
CA HIS A 289 4.16 0.89 19.92
C HIS A 289 3.08 -0.20 20.06
N PRO A 290 3.36 -1.50 20.30
CA PRO A 290 2.29 -2.48 20.49
C PRO A 290 1.43 -2.15 21.70
N VAL A 291 2.06 -1.77 22.82
CA VAL A 291 1.36 -1.40 24.05
C VAL A 291 0.55 -0.12 23.87
N GLU A 292 1.12 0.90 23.23
CA GLU A 292 0.41 2.17 22.97
C GLU A 292 -0.73 1.96 21.97
N GLY A 293 -0.53 1.13 20.93
CA GLY A 293 -1.57 0.75 19.97
C GLY A 293 -2.74 0.04 20.65
N ALA A 294 -2.46 -0.95 21.50
CA ALA A 294 -3.47 -1.66 22.26
C ALA A 294 -4.27 -0.73 23.19
N LYS A 295 -3.62 0.29 23.81
CA LYS A 295 -4.33 1.30 24.62
C LYS A 295 -5.24 2.16 23.75
N MET A 296 -4.77 2.64 22.59
CA MET A 296 -5.58 3.45 21.66
C MET A 296 -6.79 2.67 21.16
N LEU A 297 -6.59 1.43 20.76
CA LEU A 297 -7.65 0.55 20.27
C LEU A 297 -8.69 0.25 21.34
N ARG A 298 -8.29 -0.03 22.59
CA ARG A 298 -9.22 -0.21 23.72
C ARG A 298 -10.02 1.06 23.97
N ALA A 299 -9.39 2.23 23.95
CA ALA A 299 -10.07 3.51 24.12
C ALA A 299 -11.06 3.81 22.99
N GLY A 300 -10.80 3.32 21.77
CA GLY A 300 -11.70 3.40 20.62
C GLY A 300 -12.79 2.32 20.57
N GLY A 301 -12.86 1.43 21.56
CA GLY A 301 -13.87 0.37 21.59
C GLY A 301 -13.57 -0.83 20.68
N ALA A 302 -12.31 -1.05 20.32
CA ALA A 302 -11.91 -2.19 19.50
C ALA A 302 -12.21 -3.52 20.19
N GLU A 303 -12.58 -4.50 19.40
CA GLU A 303 -12.79 -5.86 19.87
C GLU A 303 -11.50 -6.49 20.40
N PRO A 304 -11.59 -7.40 21.40
CA PRO A 304 -10.41 -8.01 22.02
C PRO A 304 -9.42 -8.63 21.03
N GLY A 305 -9.90 -9.28 19.96
CA GLY A 305 -9.07 -9.90 18.93
C GLY A 305 -8.22 -8.90 18.14
N VAL A 306 -8.77 -7.71 17.85
CA VAL A 306 -8.04 -6.62 17.17
C VAL A 306 -6.96 -6.05 18.10
N VAL A 307 -7.32 -5.83 19.37
CA VAL A 307 -6.38 -5.36 20.40
C VAL A 307 -5.23 -6.34 20.60
N ASP A 308 -5.53 -7.63 20.60
CA ASP A 308 -4.55 -8.70 20.79
C ASP A 308 -3.55 -8.76 19.64
N ILE A 309 -3.99 -8.65 18.38
CA ILE A 309 -3.09 -8.56 17.23
C ILE A 309 -2.14 -7.38 17.40
N ALA A 310 -2.66 -6.19 17.69
CA ALA A 310 -1.83 -4.99 17.84
C ALA A 310 -0.83 -5.11 19.00
N LEU A 311 -1.20 -5.78 20.09
CA LEU A 311 -0.34 -5.96 21.25
C LEU A 311 0.75 -7.01 21.01
N HIS A 312 0.43 -8.12 20.32
CA HIS A 312 1.28 -9.31 20.31
C HIS A 312 1.89 -9.69 18.94
N HIS A 313 1.72 -8.86 17.89
CA HIS A 313 2.30 -9.17 16.58
C HIS A 313 3.84 -9.19 16.54
N HIS A 314 4.51 -8.78 17.60
CA HIS A 314 5.96 -8.91 17.78
C HIS A 314 6.38 -10.00 18.76
N GLU A 315 5.44 -10.81 19.23
CA GLU A 315 5.79 -12.01 19.99
C GLU A 315 6.37 -13.07 19.07
N LYS A 316 7.21 -13.92 19.63
CA LYS A 316 7.85 -15.05 18.96
C LYS A 316 7.47 -16.36 19.62
N ILE A 317 7.37 -17.41 18.81
CA ILE A 317 6.92 -18.71 19.32
C ILE A 317 7.82 -19.27 20.44
N ASP A 318 9.08 -18.86 20.48
CA ASP A 318 10.07 -19.25 21.51
C ASP A 318 10.05 -18.38 22.77
N GLY A 319 9.17 -17.37 22.87
CA GLY A 319 9.07 -16.46 24.01
C GLY A 319 10.15 -15.37 24.07
N THR A 320 10.95 -15.21 23.01
CA THR A 320 11.96 -14.13 22.94
C THR A 320 11.40 -12.81 22.35
N GLY A 321 10.10 -12.78 22.06
CA GLY A 321 9.38 -11.61 21.54
C GLY A 321 9.15 -10.52 22.57
N TYR A 322 8.26 -9.59 22.24
CA TYR A 322 7.81 -8.51 23.12
C TYR A 322 6.37 -8.11 22.76
N PRO A 323 5.58 -7.50 23.67
CA PRO A 323 5.98 -6.93 24.97
C PRO A 323 5.97 -7.94 26.13
N ASP A 324 5.13 -8.99 26.08
CA ASP A 324 4.80 -9.85 27.21
C ASP A 324 5.62 -11.14 27.25
N ARG A 325 6.41 -11.40 26.22
CA ARG A 325 7.24 -12.60 26.03
C ARG A 325 6.44 -13.90 26.08
N LEU A 326 5.29 -13.86 25.45
CA LEU A 326 4.43 -15.03 25.29
C LEU A 326 5.11 -16.08 24.41
N ALA A 327 4.87 -17.37 24.72
CA ALA A 327 5.45 -18.47 23.95
C ALA A 327 4.40 -19.49 23.53
N GLY A 328 4.60 -20.11 22.40
CA GLY A 328 3.74 -21.19 21.89
C GLY A 328 2.27 -20.78 21.77
N ASP A 329 1.40 -21.60 22.35
CA ASP A 329 -0.06 -21.38 22.28
C ASP A 329 -0.59 -20.28 23.21
N ALA A 330 0.29 -19.68 24.07
CA ALA A 330 -0.08 -18.46 24.79
C ALA A 330 -0.22 -17.25 23.85
N ILE A 331 0.37 -17.28 22.65
CA ILE A 331 0.15 -16.29 21.60
C ILE A 331 -1.09 -16.71 20.81
N SER A 332 -2.08 -15.83 20.66
CA SER A 332 -3.29 -16.15 19.91
C SER A 332 -2.99 -16.52 18.44
N LEU A 333 -3.91 -17.23 17.81
CA LEU A 333 -3.80 -17.56 16.40
C LEU A 333 -3.63 -16.31 15.53
N LEU A 334 -4.47 -15.30 15.76
CA LEU A 334 -4.46 -14.06 14.97
C LEU A 334 -3.18 -13.24 15.19
N ALA A 335 -2.62 -13.20 16.40
CA ALA A 335 -1.35 -12.54 16.66
C ALA A 335 -0.17 -13.27 15.99
N ARG A 336 -0.16 -14.63 16.02
CA ARG A 336 0.84 -15.43 15.27
C ARG A 336 0.76 -15.21 13.76
N MET A 337 -0.44 -15.05 13.21
CA MET A 337 -0.64 -14.67 11.80
C MET A 337 -0.08 -13.27 11.53
N GLY A 338 -0.40 -12.31 12.40
CA GLY A 338 0.09 -10.94 12.32
C GLY A 338 1.62 -10.86 12.28
N ALA A 339 2.30 -11.60 13.16
CA ALA A 339 3.75 -11.65 13.20
C ALA A 339 4.39 -12.12 11.88
N ILE A 340 3.79 -13.09 11.19
CA ILE A 340 4.29 -13.57 9.89
C ILE A 340 4.04 -12.52 8.79
N CYS A 341 2.82 -11.96 8.74
CA CYS A 341 2.41 -11.01 7.70
C CYS A 341 3.19 -9.69 7.80
N ASP A 342 3.35 -9.15 9.02
CA ASP A 342 4.14 -7.95 9.28
C ASP A 342 5.59 -8.11 8.83
N VAL A 343 6.26 -9.16 9.29
CA VAL A 343 7.67 -9.40 8.96
C VAL A 343 7.85 -9.62 7.46
N TYR A 344 6.96 -10.38 6.80
CA TYR A 344 7.06 -10.60 5.36
C TYR A 344 6.96 -9.30 4.57
N ASP A 345 5.93 -8.47 4.82
CA ASP A 345 5.81 -7.19 4.16
C ASP A 345 6.98 -6.26 4.48
N ALA A 346 7.42 -6.26 5.74
CA ALA A 346 8.53 -5.44 6.19
C ALA A 346 9.88 -5.76 5.50
N VAL A 347 10.15 -7.00 5.13
CA VAL A 347 11.41 -7.38 4.47
C VAL A 347 11.33 -7.32 2.95
N THR A 348 10.13 -7.42 2.36
CA THR A 348 9.91 -7.39 0.90
C THR A 348 9.55 -6.02 0.34
N SER A 349 9.37 -5.01 1.19
CA SER A 349 9.07 -3.63 0.81
C SER A 349 10.29 -2.73 0.89
N GLU A 350 10.36 -1.71 0.03
CA GLU A 350 11.43 -0.71 0.03
C GLU A 350 11.37 0.16 1.29
N ARG A 351 12.55 0.40 1.89
CA ARG A 351 12.72 1.28 3.06
C ARG A 351 13.87 2.23 2.83
N ALA A 352 13.86 3.39 3.49
CA ALA A 352 14.86 4.44 3.35
C ALA A 352 16.33 3.98 3.42
N TYR A 353 16.59 2.90 4.13
CA TYR A 353 17.94 2.44 4.47
C TYR A 353 18.20 0.98 4.10
N LYS A 354 17.25 0.29 3.46
CA LYS A 354 17.39 -1.14 3.12
C LYS A 354 16.64 -1.46 1.83
N LYS A 355 17.35 -2.02 0.86
CA LYS A 355 16.73 -2.59 -0.34
C LYS A 355 15.80 -3.74 0.05
N PRO A 356 14.65 -3.87 -0.63
CA PRO A 356 13.74 -4.98 -0.41
C PRO A 356 14.40 -6.31 -0.77
N TRP A 357 14.04 -7.35 -0.05
CA TRP A 357 14.39 -8.71 -0.45
C TRP A 357 13.46 -9.15 -1.58
N ASP A 358 13.99 -9.98 -2.47
CA ASP A 358 13.14 -10.74 -3.39
C ASP A 358 12.11 -11.55 -2.59
N PRO A 359 10.83 -11.59 -3.00
CA PRO A 359 9.79 -12.27 -2.23
C PRO A 359 10.08 -13.74 -1.95
N SER A 360 10.65 -14.47 -2.91
CA SER A 360 10.99 -15.89 -2.72
C SER A 360 12.22 -16.07 -1.83
N ALA A 361 13.17 -15.14 -1.88
CA ALA A 361 14.31 -15.11 -0.96
C ALA A 361 13.86 -14.81 0.48
N ALA A 362 12.91 -13.89 0.66
CA ALA A 362 12.30 -13.59 1.95
C ALA A 362 11.65 -14.82 2.56
N MET A 363 10.81 -15.54 1.80
CA MET A 363 10.17 -16.78 2.25
C MET A 363 11.18 -17.83 2.72
N ARG A 364 12.25 -18.04 1.93
CA ARG A 364 13.31 -19.00 2.28
C ARG A 364 14.09 -18.59 3.53
N GLN A 365 14.33 -17.30 3.71
CA GLN A 365 15.04 -16.79 4.88
C GLN A 365 14.19 -16.88 6.13
N MET A 366 12.90 -16.50 6.05
CA MET A 366 11.94 -16.61 7.16
C MET A 366 11.76 -18.08 7.60
N ALA A 367 11.75 -19.03 6.66
CA ALA A 367 11.69 -20.46 6.94
C ALA A 367 12.88 -20.99 7.78
N LYS A 368 14.04 -20.31 7.72
CA LYS A 368 15.24 -20.67 8.48
C LYS A 368 15.27 -20.10 9.89
N TRP A 369 14.39 -19.18 10.23
CA TRP A 369 14.38 -18.56 11.56
C TRP A 369 13.68 -19.48 12.56
N GLU A 370 14.48 -20.30 13.22
CA GLU A 370 13.98 -21.21 14.27
C GLU A 370 13.44 -20.41 15.45
N GLY A 371 12.31 -20.86 16.01
CA GLY A 371 11.70 -20.23 17.19
C GLY A 371 10.98 -18.90 16.91
N HIS A 372 11.04 -18.34 15.68
CA HIS A 372 10.42 -17.05 15.40
C HIS A 372 8.91 -17.22 15.13
N PHE A 373 8.54 -18.10 14.22
CA PHE A 373 7.16 -18.27 13.74
C PHE A 373 6.59 -19.63 14.08
N ASP A 374 5.27 -19.70 14.21
CA ASP A 374 4.53 -20.96 14.19
C ASP A 374 4.72 -21.63 12.82
N LYS A 375 5.30 -22.83 12.78
CA LYS A 375 5.62 -23.54 11.53
C LYS A 375 4.35 -23.90 10.74
N ARG A 376 3.25 -24.22 11.40
CA ARG A 376 2.00 -24.61 10.75
C ARG A 376 1.38 -23.40 10.05
N ILE A 377 1.33 -22.26 10.74
CA ILE A 377 0.80 -21.00 10.20
C ILE A 377 1.72 -20.50 9.08
N PHE A 378 3.03 -20.58 9.26
CA PHE A 378 3.98 -20.21 8.22
C PHE A 378 3.85 -21.07 6.95
N HIS A 379 3.63 -22.38 7.08
CA HIS A 379 3.35 -23.23 5.92
C HIS A 379 2.05 -22.85 5.20
N ALA A 380 1.00 -22.50 5.95
CA ALA A 380 -0.23 -21.96 5.37
C ALA A 380 0.01 -20.64 4.65
N PHE A 381 0.82 -19.76 5.24
CA PHE A 381 1.21 -18.49 4.63
C PHE A 381 1.96 -18.68 3.30
N VAL A 382 2.93 -19.61 3.25
CA VAL A 382 3.64 -19.96 2.00
C VAL A 382 2.68 -20.46 0.93
N LYS A 383 1.66 -21.21 1.31
CA LYS A 383 0.62 -21.64 0.36
C LYS A 383 -0.26 -20.49 -0.11
N ALA A 384 -0.62 -19.58 0.80
CA ALA A 384 -1.46 -18.42 0.49
C ALA A 384 -0.78 -17.40 -0.43
N VAL A 385 0.53 -17.17 -0.26
CA VAL A 385 1.31 -16.17 -1.01
C VAL A 385 2.03 -16.79 -2.21
N GLY A 386 2.33 -18.07 -2.16
CA GLY A 386 3.10 -18.80 -3.18
C GLY A 386 4.59 -18.90 -2.87
N ILE A 387 5.25 -19.92 -3.42
CA ILE A 387 6.71 -20.09 -3.31
C ILE A 387 7.45 -19.07 -4.18
N TYR A 388 6.88 -18.74 -5.31
CA TYR A 388 7.35 -17.71 -6.23
C TYR A 388 6.26 -16.63 -6.35
N PRO A 389 6.18 -15.68 -5.42
CA PRO A 389 5.18 -14.61 -5.47
C PRO A 389 5.35 -13.75 -6.72
N VAL A 390 4.27 -13.07 -7.13
CA VAL A 390 4.30 -12.14 -8.26
C VAL A 390 5.41 -11.09 -8.05
N GLY A 391 6.17 -10.81 -9.10
CA GLY A 391 7.34 -9.93 -9.07
C GLY A 391 8.65 -10.62 -8.68
N SER A 392 8.65 -11.95 -8.38
CA SER A 392 9.90 -12.69 -8.15
C SER A 392 10.68 -12.87 -9.45
N LEU A 393 11.99 -12.60 -9.40
CA LEU A 393 12.90 -12.92 -10.49
C LEU A 393 13.34 -14.39 -10.42
N VAL A 394 13.16 -15.12 -11.50
CA VAL A 394 13.41 -16.57 -11.55
C VAL A 394 14.28 -16.95 -12.75
N ARG A 395 15.06 -18.01 -12.57
CA ARG A 395 15.84 -18.66 -13.64
C ARG A 395 15.09 -19.87 -14.15
N LEU A 396 15.00 -19.98 -15.46
CA LEU A 396 14.37 -21.10 -16.15
C LEU A 396 15.40 -22.13 -16.62
N SER A 397 14.95 -23.39 -16.80
CA SER A 397 15.77 -24.49 -17.33
C SER A 397 16.33 -24.20 -18.73
N SER A 398 15.62 -23.41 -19.52
CA SER A 398 16.06 -22.90 -20.83
C SER A 398 17.18 -21.88 -20.79
N GLN A 399 17.76 -21.56 -19.60
CA GLN A 399 18.78 -20.53 -19.41
C GLN A 399 18.26 -19.12 -19.77
N ARG A 400 17.04 -18.82 -19.34
CA ARG A 400 16.44 -17.49 -19.47
C ARG A 400 16.07 -16.95 -18.08
N LEU A 401 15.99 -15.65 -17.94
CA LEU A 401 15.42 -15.00 -16.78
C LEU A 401 13.99 -14.57 -17.08
N ALA A 402 13.15 -14.70 -16.07
CA ALA A 402 11.76 -14.32 -16.15
C ALA A 402 11.28 -13.72 -14.81
N VAL A 403 10.24 -12.89 -14.86
CA VAL A 403 9.53 -12.39 -13.70
C VAL A 403 8.20 -13.13 -13.60
N VAL A 404 7.81 -13.51 -12.38
CA VAL A 404 6.51 -14.14 -12.13
C VAL A 404 5.41 -13.08 -12.27
N VAL A 405 4.41 -13.34 -13.11
CA VAL A 405 3.28 -12.43 -13.39
C VAL A 405 1.96 -12.91 -12.80
N GLU A 406 1.78 -14.23 -12.68
CA GLU A 406 0.62 -14.83 -12.02
C GLU A 406 1.04 -16.08 -11.24
N PRO A 407 0.42 -16.37 -10.10
CA PRO A 407 0.69 -17.61 -9.37
C PRO A 407 0.19 -18.84 -10.14
N GLY A 408 0.77 -19.98 -9.87
CA GLY A 408 0.24 -21.26 -10.39
C GLY A 408 -1.04 -21.65 -9.66
N MET A 409 -2.08 -21.98 -10.41
CA MET A 409 -3.39 -22.38 -9.86
C MET A 409 -3.36 -23.81 -9.29
N GLU A 410 -2.71 -24.73 -9.98
CA GLU A 410 -2.64 -26.16 -9.59
C GLU A 410 -1.38 -26.48 -8.78
N SER A 411 -0.29 -25.76 -9.04
CA SER A 411 0.99 -25.99 -8.40
C SER A 411 1.71 -24.67 -8.13
N LEU A 412 2.20 -24.52 -6.91
CA LEU A 412 3.02 -23.36 -6.50
C LEU A 412 4.38 -23.29 -7.25
N LEU A 413 4.75 -24.34 -7.97
CA LEU A 413 6.02 -24.44 -8.70
C LEU A 413 5.89 -24.07 -10.19
N THR A 414 4.66 -23.95 -10.71
CA THR A 414 4.36 -23.70 -12.13
C THR A 414 3.55 -22.43 -12.35
N PRO A 415 4.07 -21.24 -11.93
CA PRO A 415 3.41 -19.97 -12.16
C PRO A 415 3.48 -19.58 -13.65
N LYS A 416 2.70 -18.54 -14.05
CA LYS A 416 2.96 -17.83 -15.29
C LYS A 416 4.11 -16.86 -15.11
N VAL A 417 5.01 -16.84 -16.08
CA VAL A 417 6.23 -16.02 -16.03
C VAL A 417 6.39 -15.20 -17.31
N ARG A 418 6.90 -13.98 -17.19
CA ARG A 418 7.28 -13.14 -18.33
C ARG A 418 8.78 -13.20 -18.51
N VAL A 419 9.20 -13.85 -19.60
CA VAL A 419 10.60 -14.00 -19.99
C VAL A 419 11.06 -12.71 -20.68
N PHE A 420 12.26 -12.22 -20.36
CA PHE A 420 12.78 -10.97 -20.91
C PHE A 420 14.29 -10.94 -21.15
N PHE A 421 15.04 -11.94 -20.66
CA PHE A 421 16.52 -11.93 -20.74
C PHE A 421 17.06 -13.33 -20.97
N SER A 422 18.11 -13.44 -21.82
CA SER A 422 18.84 -14.69 -22.11
C SER A 422 20.16 -14.74 -21.35
N LEU A 423 20.36 -15.78 -20.54
CA LEU A 423 21.62 -16.02 -19.84
C LEU A 423 22.74 -16.51 -20.76
N ARG A 424 22.40 -17.07 -21.92
CA ARG A 424 23.39 -17.57 -22.91
C ARG A 424 24.03 -16.41 -23.66
N SER A 425 23.23 -15.51 -24.22
CA SER A 425 23.73 -14.33 -24.93
C SER A 425 24.09 -13.17 -24.02
N ARG A 426 23.56 -13.17 -22.77
CA ARG A 426 23.58 -12.06 -21.79
C ARG A 426 22.95 -10.78 -22.34
N GLU A 427 21.85 -10.92 -23.08
CA GLU A 427 21.14 -9.82 -23.72
C GLU A 427 19.64 -9.88 -23.43
N PRO A 428 18.94 -8.73 -23.43
CA PRO A 428 17.50 -8.71 -23.45
C PRO A 428 16.94 -9.45 -24.65
N ILE A 429 15.81 -10.13 -24.47
CA ILE A 429 15.09 -10.82 -25.54
C ILE A 429 13.65 -10.31 -25.59
N PRO A 430 12.95 -10.48 -26.71
CA PRO A 430 11.54 -10.10 -26.79
C PRO A 430 10.75 -10.71 -25.63
N MET A 431 9.93 -9.88 -24.97
CA MET A 431 9.12 -10.31 -23.84
C MET A 431 8.07 -11.31 -24.28
N GLN A 432 7.96 -12.41 -23.54
CA GLN A 432 6.99 -13.45 -23.77
C GLN A 432 6.44 -13.97 -22.44
N THR A 433 5.14 -14.00 -22.31
CA THR A 433 4.49 -14.65 -21.16
C THR A 433 4.35 -16.14 -21.44
N ILE A 434 4.81 -16.96 -20.51
CA ILE A 434 4.78 -18.42 -20.58
C ILE A 434 4.01 -18.94 -19.37
N ASP A 435 3.01 -19.79 -19.60
CA ASP A 435 2.37 -20.56 -18.56
C ASP A 435 3.15 -21.86 -18.33
N LEU A 436 3.82 -21.96 -17.17
CA LEU A 436 4.64 -23.12 -16.84
C LEU A 436 3.78 -24.36 -16.49
N ALA A 437 2.49 -24.18 -16.24
CA ALA A 437 1.55 -25.29 -16.01
C ALA A 437 1.01 -25.89 -17.33
N ALA A 438 1.17 -25.19 -18.46
CA ALA A 438 0.67 -25.68 -19.74
C ALA A 438 1.36 -27.00 -20.15
N THR A 439 0.59 -27.97 -20.58
CA THR A 439 1.09 -29.32 -21.00
C THR A 439 2.10 -29.27 -22.15
N SER A 440 2.03 -28.21 -22.97
CA SER A 440 3.00 -27.93 -24.04
C SER A 440 4.31 -27.29 -23.57
N CYS A 441 4.34 -26.78 -22.33
CA CYS A 441 5.51 -26.12 -21.78
C CYS A 441 6.54 -27.16 -21.32
N LYS A 442 7.76 -27.04 -21.84
CA LYS A 442 8.91 -27.87 -21.43
C LYS A 442 9.86 -27.13 -20.48
N ASP A 443 9.58 -25.88 -20.17
CA ASP A 443 10.41 -25.06 -19.29
C ASP A 443 9.96 -25.19 -17.84
N SER A 444 10.88 -24.96 -16.93
CA SER A 444 10.62 -25.02 -15.50
C SER A 444 11.52 -24.03 -14.74
N ILE A 445 11.11 -23.62 -13.56
CA ILE A 445 11.93 -22.79 -12.68
C ILE A 445 13.03 -23.67 -12.06
N THR A 446 14.29 -23.31 -12.28
CA THR A 446 15.44 -23.96 -11.63
C THR A 446 15.78 -23.34 -10.27
N GLY A 447 15.36 -22.12 -10.03
CA GLY A 447 15.50 -21.41 -8.78
C GLY A 447 15.21 -19.93 -8.93
N PRO A 448 15.07 -19.23 -7.79
CA PRO A 448 15.00 -17.78 -7.80
C PRO A 448 16.36 -17.19 -8.13
N GLU A 449 16.36 -16.00 -8.70
CA GLU A 449 17.55 -15.22 -9.03
C GLU A 449 17.57 -13.95 -8.16
N ASP A 450 18.76 -13.52 -7.73
CA ASP A 450 18.92 -12.30 -6.95
C ASP A 450 18.92 -11.08 -7.91
N PRO A 451 17.92 -10.18 -7.84
CA PRO A 451 17.88 -9.00 -8.70
C PRO A 451 19.09 -8.07 -8.51
N THR A 452 19.75 -8.11 -7.35
CA THR A 452 20.91 -7.25 -7.05
C THR A 452 22.16 -7.63 -7.83
N LEU A 453 22.23 -8.86 -8.33
CA LEU A 453 23.32 -9.34 -9.21
C LEU A 453 23.20 -8.79 -10.63
N TRP A 454 22.06 -8.22 -10.96
CA TRP A 454 21.71 -7.72 -12.27
C TRP A 454 21.39 -6.23 -12.18
N ASN A 455 21.91 -5.44 -13.09
CA ASN A 455 21.61 -4.01 -13.14
C ASN A 455 20.34 -3.74 -13.97
N PHE A 456 19.27 -4.51 -13.72
CA PHE A 456 17.98 -4.28 -14.36
C PHE A 456 17.32 -3.05 -13.76
N LYS A 457 16.81 -2.18 -14.63
CA LYS A 457 15.97 -1.06 -14.25
C LYS A 457 14.53 -1.50 -14.36
N ASN A 458 13.69 -1.07 -13.40
CA ASN A 458 12.23 -1.20 -13.46
C ASN A 458 11.73 -2.65 -13.66
N LEU A 459 12.25 -3.61 -12.87
CA LEU A 459 11.75 -4.99 -12.91
C LEU A 459 10.26 -5.07 -12.61
N ASP A 460 9.74 -4.14 -11.83
CA ASP A 460 8.32 -4.10 -11.48
C ASP A 460 7.42 -3.79 -12.69
N ASP A 461 7.90 -3.04 -13.68
CA ASP A 461 7.13 -2.78 -14.91
C ASP A 461 6.82 -4.08 -15.67
N LEU A 462 7.66 -5.12 -15.55
CA LEU A 462 7.50 -6.40 -16.25
C LEU A 462 6.29 -7.23 -15.77
N TRP A 463 5.76 -6.96 -14.59
CA TRP A 463 4.60 -7.70 -14.06
C TRP A 463 3.41 -6.79 -13.76
N MET A 464 3.59 -5.48 -13.87
CA MET A 464 2.52 -4.49 -13.67
C MET A 464 1.74 -4.15 -14.94
N GLU A 465 2.26 -4.51 -16.13
CA GLU A 465 1.62 -4.26 -17.43
C GLU A 465 0.60 -5.33 -17.82
#